data_a1a40dd972e5aceb7c00d078032e5852
#
_entry.id   a1a40dd972e5aceb7c00d078032e5852
#
_cell.length_a   1.000
_cell.length_b   1.000
_cell.length_c   1.000
_cell.angle_alpha   90.00
_cell.angle_beta   90.00
_cell.angle_gamma   90.00
#
_symmetry.space_group_name_H-M   'P 1'
#
loop_
_entity.id
_entity.type
_entity.pdbx_description
1 polymer ?
#
loop_
_entity_poly.entity_id
_entity_poly.type
_entity_poly.pdbx_seq_one_letter_code
_entity_poly.pdbx_strand_id
1 'polypeptide(L)'
;MTRDEFAKFLDKLRDADKNGQDCDAIVKAHEKHNVYFYNDTCVKKILASEKNIALTTDLINAALNLVGAECIEHPKLVNPFIPSELGYKNAEPDLLLTNDREGNAPRDRISIEIQHESDSIYKQRVVLYVSRHVSNMVKKNDPPILENLNLISFQFTNAFPWRLSKDYRHKVQLYNQQKLLYYDQLAITVIEVNKFLNHAESFVADRSRLAQWLRAIDTLNREADFDEFSQDPIFKVLQEEVKLCNFSSRYLMTDEMKSIDRAMYVFMKQEQIAKNMLLDGDSVERVARLTEVPLYMVRKLKEEMELAEV
;
A
#
# COMPACT_ATOMS: atom_id res chain seq x y z
N MET A 1 5.75 1.79 17.57
CA MET A 1 6.34 3.12 17.18
C MET A 1 5.50 3.73 16.06
N THR A 2 5.26 5.04 16.11
CA THR A 2 4.71 5.81 14.99
C THR A 2 5.67 5.80 13.80
N ARG A 3 5.22 6.27 12.62
CA ARG A 3 6.05 6.35 11.41
C ARG A 3 7.36 7.12 11.65
N ASP A 4 7.25 8.29 12.28
CA ASP A 4 8.39 9.18 12.51
C ASP A 4 9.38 8.63 13.54
N GLU A 5 8.87 7.99 14.60
CA GLU A 5 9.71 7.33 15.61
C GLU A 5 10.46 6.15 15.00
N PHE A 6 9.78 5.35 14.18
CA PHE A 6 10.39 4.21 13.50
C PHE A 6 11.43 4.65 12.47
N ALA A 7 11.17 5.71 11.70
CA ALA A 7 12.15 6.28 10.78
C ALA A 7 13.42 6.74 11.52
N LYS A 8 13.28 7.48 12.64
CA LYS A 8 14.42 7.89 13.49
C LYS A 8 15.17 6.69 14.07
N PHE A 9 14.45 5.63 14.44
CA PHE A 9 15.07 4.40 14.92
C PHE A 9 15.90 3.72 13.82
N LEU A 10 15.38 3.63 12.58
CA LEU A 10 16.12 3.09 11.44
C LEU A 10 17.36 3.93 11.10
N ASP A 11 17.27 5.26 11.16
CA ASP A 11 18.42 6.16 10.93
C ASP A 11 19.50 5.93 12.01
N LYS A 12 19.09 5.77 13.27
CA LYS A 12 20.01 5.43 14.37
C LYS A 12 20.72 4.10 14.12
N LEU A 13 20.01 3.07 13.61
CA LEU A 13 20.64 1.78 13.27
C LEU A 13 21.64 1.93 12.13
N ARG A 14 21.31 2.69 11.08
CA ARG A 14 22.21 2.94 9.94
C ARG A 14 23.47 3.67 10.35
N ASP A 15 23.33 4.67 11.23
CA ASP A 15 24.49 5.42 11.74
C ASP A 15 25.35 4.56 12.66
N ALA A 16 24.76 3.71 13.47
CA ALA A 16 25.47 2.74 14.29
C ALA A 16 26.27 1.73 13.43
N ASP A 17 25.67 1.21 12.37
CA ASP A 17 26.31 0.31 11.40
C ASP A 17 27.53 0.96 10.74
N LYS A 18 27.37 2.20 10.24
CA LYS A 18 28.50 2.99 9.67
C LYS A 18 29.65 3.18 10.64
N ASN A 19 29.35 3.27 11.94
CA ASN A 19 30.34 3.45 13.01
C ASN A 19 30.84 2.12 13.60
N GLY A 20 30.46 0.97 13.03
CA GLY A 20 30.88 -0.35 13.49
C GLY A 20 30.33 -0.74 14.87
N GLN A 21 29.21 -0.16 15.28
CA GLN A 21 28.55 -0.48 16.55
C GLN A 21 27.67 -1.73 16.41
N ASP A 22 27.39 -2.37 17.55
CA ASP A 22 26.51 -3.54 17.61
C ASP A 22 25.04 -3.13 17.42
N CYS A 23 24.54 -3.27 16.18
CA CYS A 23 23.17 -2.96 15.83
C CYS A 23 22.14 -3.92 16.47
N ASP A 24 22.52 -5.19 16.71
CA ASP A 24 21.62 -6.13 17.36
C ASP A 24 21.43 -5.79 18.85
N ALA A 25 22.47 -5.27 19.50
CA ALA A 25 22.32 -4.74 20.86
C ALA A 25 21.37 -3.54 20.92
N ILE A 26 21.36 -2.68 19.88
CA ILE A 26 20.45 -1.54 19.79
C ILE A 26 19.00 -2.05 19.59
N VAL A 27 18.78 -3.01 18.71
CA VAL A 27 17.44 -3.63 18.51
C VAL A 27 16.96 -4.24 19.82
N LYS A 28 17.80 -5.01 20.51
CA LYS A 28 17.49 -5.63 21.79
C LYS A 28 17.12 -4.62 22.88
N ALA A 29 17.81 -3.48 22.93
CA ALA A 29 17.47 -2.41 23.88
C ALA A 29 16.08 -1.80 23.65
N HIS A 30 15.50 -1.99 22.45
CA HIS A 30 14.19 -1.50 22.06
C HIS A 30 13.18 -2.63 21.87
N GLU A 31 13.44 -3.86 22.31
CA GLU A 31 12.63 -5.06 22.07
C GLU A 31 11.18 -4.97 22.55
N LYS A 32 10.87 -4.05 23.47
CA LYS A 32 9.52 -3.81 24.00
C LYS A 32 8.64 -3.01 23.05
N HIS A 33 9.24 -2.39 22.05
CA HIS A 33 8.52 -1.58 21.08
C HIS A 33 7.99 -2.41 19.91
N ASN A 34 6.97 -1.88 19.25
CA ASN A 34 6.45 -2.41 18.00
C ASN A 34 7.15 -1.72 16.81
N VAL A 35 7.33 -2.45 15.70
CA VAL A 35 7.67 -1.84 14.42
C VAL A 35 6.50 -1.01 13.90
N TYR A 36 6.77 -0.08 12.98
CA TYR A 36 5.70 0.57 12.23
C TYR A 36 5.16 -0.41 11.18
N PHE A 37 3.92 -0.88 11.35
CA PHE A 37 3.34 -1.94 10.51
C PHE A 37 3.43 -1.66 9.02
N TYR A 38 3.12 -0.43 8.59
CA TYR A 38 3.10 -0.08 7.18
C TYR A 38 4.48 0.22 6.56
N ASN A 39 5.57 -0.03 7.26
CA ASN A 39 6.88 -0.03 6.65
C ASN A 39 7.01 -1.21 5.68
N ASP A 40 7.50 -1.00 4.45
CA ASP A 40 7.56 -2.01 3.39
C ASP A 40 8.23 -3.31 3.83
N THR A 41 9.38 -3.19 4.50
CA THR A 41 10.12 -4.34 5.04
C THR A 41 9.31 -5.07 6.11
N CYS A 42 8.66 -4.33 7.01
CA CYS A 42 7.87 -4.91 8.10
C CYS A 42 6.61 -5.61 7.58
N VAL A 43 5.86 -4.97 6.68
CA VAL A 43 4.67 -5.56 6.06
C VAL A 43 5.02 -6.85 5.33
N LYS A 44 6.07 -6.84 4.52
CA LYS A 44 6.50 -8.04 3.80
C LYS A 44 6.85 -9.17 4.76
N LYS A 45 7.61 -8.90 5.82
CA LYS A 45 7.96 -9.93 6.81
C LYS A 45 6.74 -10.48 7.53
N ILE A 46 5.77 -9.63 7.88
CA ILE A 46 4.57 -10.03 8.62
C ILE A 46 3.60 -10.75 7.69
N LEU A 47 3.26 -10.18 6.54
CA LEU A 47 2.21 -10.68 5.66
C LEU A 47 2.70 -11.67 4.60
N ALA A 48 3.96 -11.58 4.13
CA ALA A 48 4.52 -12.53 3.15
C ALA A 48 5.14 -13.76 3.82
N SER A 49 4.59 -14.21 4.94
CA SER A 49 5.03 -15.38 5.68
C SER A 49 3.97 -16.46 5.63
N GLU A 50 4.34 -17.69 5.23
CA GLU A 50 3.43 -18.83 5.27
C GLU A 50 2.90 -19.10 6.68
N LYS A 51 3.71 -18.84 7.73
CA LYS A 51 3.31 -18.91 9.13
C LYS A 51 2.12 -18.00 9.43
N ASN A 52 2.04 -16.85 8.77
CA ASN A 52 1.06 -15.81 9.00
C ASN A 52 -0.02 -15.76 7.90
N ILE A 53 -0.14 -16.81 7.09
CA ILE A 53 -1.08 -16.81 5.95
C ILE A 53 -2.53 -16.55 6.39
N ALA A 54 -2.94 -17.01 7.57
CA ALA A 54 -4.26 -16.73 8.11
C ALA A 54 -4.48 -15.23 8.39
N LEU A 55 -3.45 -14.53 8.88
CA LEU A 55 -3.45 -13.08 9.10
C LEU A 55 -3.65 -12.35 7.76
N THR A 56 -2.88 -12.73 6.75
CA THR A 56 -2.93 -12.15 5.42
C THR A 56 -4.26 -12.43 4.72
N THR A 57 -4.80 -13.63 4.88
CA THR A 57 -6.11 -14.03 4.35
C THR A 57 -7.24 -13.19 4.95
N ASP A 58 -7.24 -13.01 6.26
CA ASP A 58 -8.25 -12.20 6.96
C ASP A 58 -8.17 -10.72 6.51
N LEU A 59 -6.96 -10.15 6.39
CA LEU A 59 -6.78 -8.79 5.88
C LEU A 59 -7.29 -8.64 4.44
N ILE A 60 -7.01 -9.60 3.56
CA ILE A 60 -7.47 -9.59 2.17
C ILE A 60 -9.01 -9.62 2.12
N ASN A 61 -9.63 -10.55 2.85
CA ASN A 61 -11.09 -10.67 2.89
C ASN A 61 -11.74 -9.40 3.45
N ALA A 62 -11.14 -8.81 4.49
CA ALA A 62 -11.58 -7.53 5.04
C ALA A 62 -11.47 -6.40 4.02
N ALA A 63 -10.32 -6.27 3.33
CA ALA A 63 -10.06 -5.24 2.34
C ALA A 63 -11.01 -5.33 1.15
N LEU A 64 -11.24 -6.53 0.63
CA LEU A 64 -12.13 -6.80 -0.49
C LEU A 64 -13.60 -6.85 -0.07
N ASN A 65 -13.90 -6.91 1.24
CA ASN A 65 -15.24 -7.07 1.83
C ASN A 65 -15.94 -8.34 1.35
N LEU A 66 -15.20 -9.43 1.33
CA LEU A 66 -15.73 -10.73 0.94
C LEU A 66 -16.45 -11.40 2.11
N VAL A 67 -17.51 -12.13 1.82
CA VAL A 67 -18.33 -12.84 2.80
C VAL A 67 -18.76 -14.22 2.29
N GLY A 68 -18.87 -15.18 3.19
CA GLY A 68 -19.33 -16.52 2.85
C GLY A 68 -18.47 -17.20 1.78
N ALA A 69 -19.08 -17.77 0.77
CA ALA A 69 -18.39 -18.52 -0.29
C ALA A 69 -17.48 -17.66 -1.19
N GLU A 70 -17.58 -16.34 -1.11
CA GLU A 70 -16.69 -15.44 -1.86
C GLU A 70 -15.32 -15.27 -1.18
N CYS A 71 -15.20 -15.64 0.11
CA CYS A 71 -13.95 -15.50 0.83
C CYS A 71 -12.78 -16.22 0.16
N ILE A 72 -11.62 -15.61 0.28
CA ILE A 72 -10.33 -16.27 0.03
C ILE A 72 -10.09 -17.19 1.21
N GLU A 73 -9.77 -18.47 0.98
CA GLU A 73 -9.57 -19.44 2.06
C GLU A 73 -8.15 -19.99 2.11
N HIS A 74 -7.56 -20.27 0.95
CA HIS A 74 -6.26 -20.93 0.84
C HIS A 74 -5.32 -20.20 -0.11
N PRO A 75 -5.02 -18.90 0.12
CA PRO A 75 -4.12 -18.17 -0.76
C PRO A 75 -2.69 -18.71 -0.64
N LYS A 76 -1.98 -18.68 -1.77
CA LYS A 76 -0.57 -19.04 -1.85
C LYS A 76 0.23 -17.80 -2.18
N LEU A 77 1.27 -17.56 -1.41
CA LEU A 77 2.25 -16.52 -1.71
C LEU A 77 3.02 -16.89 -2.97
N VAL A 78 3.18 -15.93 -3.86
CA VAL A 78 3.98 -16.09 -5.08
C VAL A 78 5.01 -14.97 -5.18
N ASN A 79 6.05 -15.18 -6.00
CA ASN A 79 7.05 -14.15 -6.22
C ASN A 79 6.38 -12.88 -6.78
N PRO A 80 6.52 -11.73 -6.13
CA PRO A 80 5.88 -10.48 -6.57
C PRO A 80 6.51 -9.91 -7.85
N PHE A 81 7.70 -10.35 -8.25
CA PHE A 81 8.37 -9.86 -9.45
C PHE A 81 7.62 -10.24 -10.72
N ILE A 82 7.14 -9.23 -11.46
CA ILE A 82 6.43 -9.39 -12.73
C ILE A 82 7.32 -8.83 -13.83
N PRO A 83 7.97 -9.71 -14.63
CA PRO A 83 8.88 -9.29 -15.67
C PRO A 83 8.15 -8.54 -16.79
N SER A 84 8.89 -7.68 -17.47
CA SER A 84 8.47 -7.04 -18.71
C SER A 84 9.40 -7.42 -19.86
N GLU A 85 9.04 -7.05 -21.06
CA GLU A 85 9.94 -7.11 -22.19
C GLU A 85 11.16 -6.21 -22.00
N LEU A 86 12.26 -6.53 -22.68
CA LEU A 86 13.50 -5.77 -22.61
C LEU A 86 13.26 -4.27 -22.89
N GLY A 87 13.73 -3.42 -22.01
CA GLY A 87 13.58 -1.97 -22.12
C GLY A 87 12.31 -1.37 -21.48
N TYR A 88 11.40 -2.19 -20.98
CA TYR A 88 10.21 -1.74 -20.26
C TYR A 88 10.34 -1.96 -18.74
N LYS A 89 9.59 -1.18 -17.96
CA LYS A 89 9.59 -1.32 -16.50
C LYS A 89 8.91 -2.62 -16.06
N ASN A 90 9.54 -3.33 -15.15
CA ASN A 90 8.92 -4.43 -14.42
C ASN A 90 7.85 -3.90 -13.45
N ALA A 91 6.99 -4.78 -12.95
CA ALA A 91 6.13 -4.50 -11.82
C ALA A 91 6.53 -5.40 -10.65
N GLU A 92 6.59 -4.81 -9.46
CA GLU A 92 6.94 -5.52 -8.23
C GLU A 92 6.06 -5.00 -7.10
N PRO A 93 4.85 -5.54 -6.94
CA PRO A 93 3.99 -5.21 -5.81
C PRO A 93 4.61 -5.65 -4.48
N ASP A 94 4.13 -5.08 -3.37
CA ASP A 94 4.63 -5.45 -2.04
C ASP A 94 4.35 -6.91 -1.73
N LEU A 95 3.14 -7.39 -2.05
CA LEU A 95 2.79 -8.80 -1.98
C LEU A 95 2.01 -9.24 -3.22
N LEU A 96 2.19 -10.49 -3.59
CA LEU A 96 1.42 -11.16 -4.62
C LEU A 96 0.98 -12.54 -4.13
N LEU A 97 -0.32 -12.83 -4.27
CA LEU A 97 -0.91 -14.09 -3.89
C LEU A 97 -1.80 -14.62 -5.01
N THR A 98 -1.98 -15.93 -5.01
CA THR A 98 -2.98 -16.61 -5.84
C THR A 98 -3.87 -17.46 -4.96
N ASN A 99 -5.14 -17.64 -5.36
CA ASN A 99 -6.08 -18.52 -4.68
C ASN A 99 -6.84 -19.33 -5.72
N ASP A 100 -6.75 -20.63 -5.63
CA ASP A 100 -7.48 -21.53 -6.51
C ASP A 100 -8.95 -21.60 -6.02
N ARG A 101 -9.91 -21.41 -6.91
CA ARG A 101 -11.34 -21.55 -6.63
C ARG A 101 -11.82 -22.95 -6.96
N GLU A 102 -12.86 -23.42 -6.28
CA GLU A 102 -13.50 -24.68 -6.60
C GLU A 102 -14.22 -24.65 -7.95
N GLY A 103 -14.33 -25.81 -8.58
CA GLY A 103 -15.01 -25.97 -9.86
C GLY A 103 -14.30 -25.28 -11.02
N ASN A 104 -15.07 -24.62 -11.90
CA ASN A 104 -14.56 -23.92 -13.09
C ASN A 104 -14.41 -22.41 -12.88
N ALA A 105 -14.47 -21.92 -11.64
CA ALA A 105 -14.30 -20.50 -11.37
C ALA A 105 -12.84 -20.08 -11.64
N PRO A 106 -12.59 -18.87 -12.16
CA PRO A 106 -11.25 -18.40 -12.41
C PRO A 106 -10.48 -18.25 -11.10
N ARG A 107 -9.18 -18.58 -11.15
CA ARG A 107 -8.25 -18.35 -10.04
C ARG A 107 -8.23 -16.88 -9.66
N ASP A 108 -8.13 -16.58 -8.37
CA ASP A 108 -7.84 -15.22 -7.92
C ASP A 108 -6.34 -14.93 -7.99
N ARG A 109 -6.02 -13.73 -8.41
CA ARG A 109 -4.71 -13.09 -8.29
C ARG A 109 -4.85 -11.83 -7.47
N ILE A 110 -4.22 -11.77 -6.32
CA ILE A 110 -4.33 -10.67 -5.37
C ILE A 110 -2.97 -9.99 -5.24
N SER A 111 -2.93 -8.70 -5.52
CA SER A 111 -1.77 -7.85 -5.37
C SER A 111 -2.02 -6.84 -4.26
N ILE A 112 -1.04 -6.64 -3.36
CA ILE A 112 -1.13 -5.64 -2.29
C ILE A 112 -0.02 -4.62 -2.47
N GLU A 113 -0.38 -3.34 -2.36
CA GLU A 113 0.50 -2.18 -2.46
C GLU A 113 0.27 -1.24 -1.28
N ILE A 114 1.35 -0.69 -0.71
CA ILE A 114 1.31 0.32 0.35
C ILE A 114 1.97 1.59 -0.16
N GLN A 115 1.25 2.72 -0.11
CA GLN A 115 1.73 3.99 -0.62
C GLN A 115 1.67 5.08 0.45
N HIS A 116 2.84 5.52 0.91
CA HIS A 116 2.97 6.57 1.93
C HIS A 116 3.03 7.98 1.36
N GLU A 117 3.65 8.15 0.21
CA GLU A 117 3.94 9.46 -0.35
C GLU A 117 2.80 9.93 -1.28
N SER A 118 2.56 11.25 -1.28
CA SER A 118 1.74 11.88 -2.32
C SER A 118 2.55 11.89 -3.62
N ASP A 119 2.16 11.01 -4.52
CA ASP A 119 2.79 10.83 -5.81
C ASP A 119 1.74 11.00 -6.91
N SER A 120 1.85 12.06 -7.71
CA SER A 120 0.90 12.33 -8.81
C SER A 120 0.89 11.24 -9.87
N ILE A 121 1.95 10.44 -9.93
CA ILE A 121 2.07 9.33 -10.86
C ILE A 121 1.66 7.98 -10.25
N TYR A 122 1.31 7.94 -8.96
CA TYR A 122 0.95 6.68 -8.29
C TYR A 122 -0.25 5.99 -8.96
N LYS A 123 -1.28 6.74 -9.32
CA LYS A 123 -2.42 6.18 -10.05
C LYS A 123 -2.00 5.55 -11.38
N GLN A 124 -1.04 6.18 -12.08
CA GLN A 124 -0.47 5.64 -13.32
C GLN A 124 0.34 4.36 -13.04
N ARG A 125 1.10 4.33 -11.92
CA ARG A 125 1.84 3.14 -11.49
C ARG A 125 0.90 1.98 -11.18
N VAL A 126 -0.19 2.21 -10.47
CA VAL A 126 -1.22 1.20 -10.19
C VAL A 126 -1.81 0.64 -11.49
N VAL A 127 -2.14 1.52 -12.45
CA VAL A 127 -2.63 1.10 -13.77
C VAL A 127 -1.57 0.29 -14.52
N LEU A 128 -0.30 0.71 -14.47
CA LEU A 128 0.81 -0.06 -15.06
C LEU A 128 0.93 -1.45 -14.44
N TYR A 129 0.85 -1.57 -13.11
CA TYR A 129 0.94 -2.86 -12.42
C TYR A 129 -0.22 -3.77 -12.81
N VAL A 130 -1.45 -3.26 -12.79
CA VAL A 130 -2.62 -4.00 -13.25
C VAL A 130 -2.44 -4.49 -14.69
N SER A 131 -1.98 -3.61 -15.59
CA SER A 131 -1.73 -3.96 -16.99
C SER A 131 -0.66 -5.05 -17.14
N ARG A 132 0.40 -5.00 -16.33
CA ARG A 132 1.45 -6.04 -16.31
C ARG A 132 0.92 -7.37 -15.81
N HIS A 133 0.13 -7.36 -14.75
CA HIS A 133 -0.54 -8.58 -14.28
C HIS A 133 -1.36 -9.21 -15.42
N VAL A 134 -2.24 -8.43 -16.06
CA VAL A 134 -3.08 -8.91 -17.15
C VAL A 134 -2.25 -9.46 -18.31
N SER A 135 -1.23 -8.71 -18.76
CA SER A 135 -0.39 -9.13 -19.90
C SER A 135 0.39 -10.42 -19.64
N ASN A 136 0.69 -10.74 -18.39
CA ASN A 136 1.44 -11.94 -18.02
C ASN A 136 0.56 -13.16 -17.66
N MET A 137 -0.78 -13.00 -17.67
CA MET A 137 -1.69 -14.13 -17.40
C MET A 137 -1.81 -15.11 -18.57
N VAL A 138 -1.64 -14.61 -19.80
CA VAL A 138 -1.89 -15.40 -21.02
C VAL A 138 -0.62 -15.55 -21.82
N LYS A 139 -0.24 -16.77 -22.13
CA LYS A 139 0.91 -17.09 -22.99
C LYS A 139 0.49 -17.07 -24.47
N LYS A 140 1.48 -16.98 -25.37
CA LYS A 140 1.29 -16.77 -26.82
C LYS A 140 0.29 -17.70 -27.49
N ASN A 141 0.12 -18.93 -27.06
CA ASN A 141 -0.74 -19.92 -27.71
C ASN A 141 -1.94 -20.34 -26.84
N ASP A 142 -2.12 -19.71 -25.68
CA ASP A 142 -3.23 -20.01 -24.79
C ASP A 142 -4.49 -19.21 -25.16
N PRO A 143 -5.69 -19.72 -24.89
CA PRO A 143 -6.89 -18.92 -25.00
C PRO A 143 -6.81 -17.71 -24.01
N PRO A 144 -7.38 -16.54 -24.35
CA PRO A 144 -7.27 -15.32 -23.54
C PRO A 144 -8.21 -15.38 -22.31
N ILE A 145 -8.03 -16.41 -21.48
CA ILE A 145 -8.77 -16.57 -20.23
C ILE A 145 -7.95 -15.91 -19.11
N LEU A 146 -8.52 -14.88 -18.50
CA LEU A 146 -7.87 -14.13 -17.44
C LEU A 146 -8.24 -14.67 -16.06
N GLU A 147 -7.31 -14.54 -15.11
CA GLU A 147 -7.57 -14.75 -13.69
C GLU A 147 -8.38 -13.57 -13.12
N ASN A 148 -9.05 -13.77 -12.00
CA ASN A 148 -9.76 -12.71 -11.27
C ASN A 148 -8.72 -11.84 -10.54
N LEU A 149 -8.38 -10.68 -11.10
CA LEU A 149 -7.36 -9.77 -10.58
C LEU A 149 -7.94 -8.74 -9.63
N ASN A 150 -7.45 -8.74 -8.40
CA ASN A 150 -7.70 -7.72 -7.39
C ASN A 150 -6.39 -7.07 -6.94
N LEU A 151 -6.21 -5.79 -7.21
CA LEU A 151 -5.14 -5.00 -6.64
C LEU A 151 -5.67 -4.23 -5.43
N ILE A 152 -5.12 -4.47 -4.25
CA ILE A 152 -5.45 -3.77 -3.00
C ILE A 152 -4.36 -2.73 -2.75
N SER A 153 -4.76 -1.46 -2.64
CA SER A 153 -3.86 -0.35 -2.41
C SER A 153 -4.20 0.34 -1.08
N PHE A 154 -3.29 0.22 -0.10
CA PHE A 154 -3.35 1.00 1.13
C PHE A 154 -2.65 2.34 0.91
N GLN A 155 -3.40 3.44 0.97
CA GLN A 155 -2.90 4.77 0.66
C GLN A 155 -2.98 5.68 1.88
N PHE A 156 -1.88 6.42 2.12
CA PHE A 156 -1.81 7.47 3.14
C PHE A 156 -2.12 8.86 2.58
N THR A 157 -2.49 8.92 1.31
CA THR A 157 -2.93 10.12 0.62
C THR A 157 -4.38 9.99 0.18
N ASN A 158 -5.05 11.11 -0.09
CA ASN A 158 -6.44 11.08 -0.51
C ASN A 158 -6.55 10.88 -2.03
N ALA A 159 -6.80 9.64 -2.47
CA ALA A 159 -7.10 9.33 -3.87
C ALA A 159 -8.43 9.96 -4.32
N PHE A 160 -9.39 10.05 -3.38
CA PHE A 160 -10.70 10.65 -3.56
C PHE A 160 -10.93 11.70 -2.45
N PRO A 161 -10.92 13.01 -2.76
CA PRO A 161 -11.10 14.05 -1.76
C PRO A 161 -12.37 13.88 -0.92
N TRP A 162 -12.31 14.23 0.37
CA TRP A 162 -13.41 14.10 1.35
C TRP A 162 -14.74 14.70 0.86
N ARG A 163 -14.68 15.82 0.16
CA ARG A 163 -15.87 16.48 -0.40
C ARG A 163 -16.55 15.67 -1.51
N LEU A 164 -15.81 14.80 -2.21
CA LEU A 164 -16.34 13.97 -3.31
C LEU A 164 -16.81 12.62 -2.81
N SER A 165 -16.13 12.04 -1.83
CA SER A 165 -16.52 10.79 -1.20
C SER A 165 -16.12 10.76 0.27
N LYS A 166 -17.08 10.39 1.11
CA LYS A 166 -16.87 10.16 2.55
C LYS A 166 -16.34 8.74 2.84
N ASP A 167 -16.37 7.86 1.86
CA ASP A 167 -15.87 6.50 2.03
C ASP A 167 -14.34 6.49 2.08
N TYR A 168 -13.78 5.60 2.87
CA TYR A 168 -12.34 5.33 2.93
C TYR A 168 -11.93 4.10 2.12
N ARG A 169 -12.91 3.30 1.66
CA ARG A 169 -12.71 2.13 0.79
C ARG A 169 -13.45 2.32 -0.53
N HIS A 170 -12.72 2.22 -1.63
CA HIS A 170 -13.26 2.39 -2.98
C HIS A 170 -12.92 1.19 -3.84
N LYS A 171 -13.92 0.61 -4.50
CA LYS A 171 -13.75 -0.41 -5.54
C LYS A 171 -13.81 0.23 -6.91
N VAL A 172 -12.68 0.27 -7.60
CA VAL A 172 -12.54 0.84 -8.95
C VAL A 172 -12.59 -0.30 -9.96
N GLN A 173 -13.49 -0.21 -10.92
CA GLN A 173 -13.73 -1.22 -11.96
C GLN A 173 -13.99 -0.56 -13.31
N LEU A 174 -14.06 -1.36 -14.38
CA LEU A 174 -14.35 -0.88 -15.72
C LEU A 174 -15.86 -0.74 -15.94
N TYR A 175 -16.31 0.46 -16.19
CA TYR A 175 -17.73 0.77 -16.46
C TYR A 175 -17.90 1.56 -17.77
N ASN A 176 -19.04 1.40 -18.41
CA ASN A 176 -19.45 2.27 -19.51
C ASN A 176 -20.03 3.61 -18.97
N GLN A 177 -20.43 4.52 -19.89
CA GLN A 177 -20.97 5.85 -19.54
C GLN A 177 -22.33 5.77 -18.79
N GLN A 178 -23.05 4.66 -18.87
CA GLN A 178 -24.29 4.38 -18.11
C GLN A 178 -24.02 3.70 -16.76
N LYS A 179 -22.76 3.58 -16.35
CA LYS A 179 -22.32 2.87 -15.13
C LYS A 179 -22.67 1.37 -15.13
N LEU A 180 -22.78 0.76 -16.30
CA LEU A 180 -22.87 -0.69 -16.41
C LEU A 180 -21.49 -1.30 -16.36
N LEU A 181 -21.30 -2.30 -15.51
CA LEU A 181 -20.04 -3.01 -15.36
C LEU A 181 -19.69 -3.74 -16.67
N TYR A 182 -18.51 -3.42 -17.23
CA TYR A 182 -18.05 -4.01 -18.48
C TYR A 182 -17.32 -5.33 -18.26
N TYR A 183 -16.52 -5.40 -17.20
CA TYR A 183 -15.72 -6.58 -16.86
C TYR A 183 -15.56 -6.68 -15.34
N ASP A 184 -15.93 -7.80 -14.75
CA ASP A 184 -16.04 -8.01 -13.31
C ASP A 184 -14.77 -8.60 -12.66
N GLN A 185 -13.91 -9.27 -13.46
CA GLN A 185 -12.72 -9.96 -12.97
C GLN A 185 -11.48 -9.05 -12.85
N LEU A 186 -11.67 -7.73 -12.91
CA LEU A 186 -10.61 -6.75 -12.74
C LEU A 186 -11.08 -5.65 -11.80
N ALA A 187 -10.44 -5.55 -10.64
CA ALA A 187 -10.74 -4.50 -9.67
C ALA A 187 -9.48 -3.93 -9.02
N ILE A 188 -9.54 -2.64 -8.68
CA ILE A 188 -8.58 -1.98 -7.81
C ILE A 188 -9.35 -1.55 -6.57
N THR A 189 -8.95 -2.05 -5.40
CA THR A 189 -9.53 -1.65 -4.12
C THR A 189 -8.58 -0.64 -3.47
N VAL A 190 -9.02 0.60 -3.37
CA VAL A 190 -8.26 1.69 -2.72
C VAL A 190 -8.76 1.84 -1.30
N ILE A 191 -7.84 1.79 -0.33
CA ILE A 191 -8.09 1.99 1.10
C ILE A 191 -7.32 3.21 1.55
N GLU A 192 -8.03 4.29 1.86
CA GLU A 192 -7.46 5.58 2.26
C GLU A 192 -7.27 5.60 3.78
N VAL A 193 -6.12 5.11 4.25
CA VAL A 193 -5.82 4.92 5.69
C VAL A 193 -5.93 6.24 6.46
N ASN A 194 -5.28 7.31 5.98
CA ASN A 194 -5.34 8.61 6.64
C ASN A 194 -6.76 9.20 6.64
N LYS A 195 -7.57 8.96 5.60
CA LYS A 195 -8.97 9.40 5.59
C LYS A 195 -9.76 8.75 6.73
N PHE A 196 -9.57 7.44 6.95
CA PHE A 196 -10.19 6.73 8.06
C PHE A 196 -9.72 7.25 9.41
N LEU A 197 -8.41 7.43 9.60
CA LEU A 197 -7.82 7.83 10.87
C LEU A 197 -8.11 9.30 11.22
N ASN A 198 -8.02 10.20 10.23
CA ASN A 198 -8.23 11.64 10.43
C ASN A 198 -9.71 12.03 10.62
N HIS A 199 -10.64 11.16 10.23
CA HIS A 199 -12.07 11.33 10.42
C HIS A 199 -12.66 10.22 11.29
N ALA A 200 -11.91 9.78 12.30
CA ALA A 200 -12.27 8.64 13.15
C ALA A 200 -13.67 8.78 13.78
N GLU A 201 -14.08 10.01 14.11
CA GLU A 201 -15.42 10.32 14.64
C GLU A 201 -16.55 9.97 13.67
N SER A 202 -16.29 10.08 12.36
CA SER A 202 -17.27 9.70 11.32
C SER A 202 -17.42 8.18 11.16
N PHE A 203 -16.43 7.42 11.63
CA PHE A 203 -16.37 5.96 11.48
C PHE A 203 -16.51 5.21 12.81
N VAL A 204 -16.87 5.88 13.90
CA VAL A 204 -17.04 5.24 15.23
C VAL A 204 -18.02 4.07 15.20
N ALA A 205 -19.09 4.16 14.40
CA ALA A 205 -20.11 3.13 14.26
C ALA A 205 -19.72 2.01 13.27
N ASP A 206 -18.66 2.17 12.50
CA ASP A 206 -18.22 1.15 11.55
C ASP A 206 -17.59 -0.04 12.28
N ARG A 207 -18.27 -1.19 12.21
CA ARG A 207 -17.84 -2.47 12.81
C ARG A 207 -17.35 -3.46 11.75
N SER A 208 -17.12 -3.02 10.51
CA SER A 208 -16.58 -3.86 9.47
C SER A 208 -15.21 -4.44 9.86
N ARG A 209 -14.88 -5.60 9.32
CA ARG A 209 -13.57 -6.23 9.59
C ARG A 209 -12.41 -5.33 9.16
N LEU A 210 -12.56 -4.59 8.06
CA LEU A 210 -11.54 -3.63 7.63
C LEU A 210 -11.37 -2.47 8.63
N ALA A 211 -12.45 -1.91 9.17
CA ALA A 211 -12.38 -0.87 10.19
C ALA A 211 -11.68 -1.37 11.47
N GLN A 212 -11.93 -2.63 11.88
CA GLN A 212 -11.22 -3.26 12.99
C GLN A 212 -9.72 -3.38 12.70
N TRP A 213 -9.33 -3.82 11.49
CA TRP A 213 -7.94 -3.89 11.05
C TRP A 213 -7.24 -2.53 11.12
N LEU A 214 -7.85 -1.48 10.57
CA LEU A 214 -7.25 -0.16 10.55
C LEU A 214 -7.06 0.40 11.96
N ARG A 215 -8.03 0.19 12.89
CA ARG A 215 -7.90 0.58 14.30
C ARG A 215 -6.84 -0.25 15.01
N ALA A 216 -6.83 -1.57 14.84
CA ALA A 216 -5.86 -2.46 15.48
C ALA A 216 -4.43 -2.07 15.09
N ILE A 217 -4.18 -1.84 13.80
CA ILE A 217 -2.86 -1.40 13.32
C ILE A 217 -2.50 -0.03 13.89
N ASP A 218 -3.43 0.95 13.91
CA ASP A 218 -3.16 2.28 14.48
C ASP A 218 -2.83 2.19 15.97
N THR A 219 -3.58 1.38 16.74
CA THR A 219 -3.32 1.12 18.15
C THR A 219 -1.93 0.55 18.37
N LEU A 220 -1.53 -0.44 17.57
CA LEU A 220 -0.19 -1.07 17.67
C LEU A 220 0.93 -0.11 17.27
N ASN A 221 0.72 0.71 16.22
CA ASN A 221 1.68 1.73 15.79
C ASN A 221 1.88 2.84 16.84
N ARG A 222 0.86 3.15 17.62
CA ARG A 222 0.92 4.13 18.72
C ARG A 222 1.31 3.50 20.05
N GLU A 223 1.45 2.18 20.10
CA GLU A 223 1.72 1.42 21.33
C GLU A 223 0.70 1.73 22.44
N ALA A 224 -0.55 1.94 22.02
CA ALA A 224 -1.67 2.19 22.90
C ALA A 224 -2.26 0.87 23.43
N ASP A 225 -3.24 0.99 24.35
CA ASP A 225 -3.92 -0.17 24.93
C ASP A 225 -4.63 -0.99 23.84
N PHE A 226 -4.33 -2.29 23.79
CA PHE A 226 -4.80 -3.22 22.77
C PHE A 226 -5.93 -4.16 23.28
N ASP A 227 -6.46 -3.92 24.44
CA ASP A 227 -7.45 -4.81 25.11
C ASP A 227 -8.70 -5.05 24.24
N GLU A 228 -9.17 -4.04 23.50
CA GLU A 228 -10.31 -4.16 22.57
C GLU A 228 -10.12 -5.30 21.55
N PHE A 229 -8.89 -5.56 21.12
CA PHE A 229 -8.57 -6.55 20.09
C PHE A 229 -8.01 -7.86 20.67
N SER A 230 -7.71 -7.88 21.96
CA SER A 230 -6.98 -8.95 22.63
C SER A 230 -7.69 -10.32 22.64
N GLN A 231 -9.00 -10.38 22.39
CA GLN A 231 -9.76 -11.62 22.32
C GLN A 231 -9.84 -12.22 20.91
N ASP A 232 -9.52 -11.43 19.88
CA ASP A 232 -9.52 -11.89 18.49
C ASP A 232 -8.23 -12.67 18.18
N PRO A 233 -8.32 -13.93 17.72
CA PRO A 233 -7.13 -14.75 17.47
C PRO A 233 -6.22 -14.17 16.36
N ILE A 234 -6.80 -13.51 15.35
CA ILE A 234 -6.04 -12.86 14.27
C ILE A 234 -5.26 -11.68 14.82
N PHE A 235 -5.90 -10.83 15.60
CA PHE A 235 -5.24 -9.65 16.17
C PHE A 235 -4.23 -10.01 17.28
N LYS A 236 -4.40 -11.13 17.98
CA LYS A 236 -3.34 -11.68 18.85
C LYS A 236 -2.08 -12.02 18.07
N VAL A 237 -2.23 -12.70 16.95
CA VAL A 237 -1.08 -12.99 16.07
C VAL A 237 -0.44 -11.69 15.57
N LEU A 238 -1.23 -10.71 15.12
CA LEU A 238 -0.74 -9.42 14.69
C LEU A 238 0.08 -8.72 15.79
N GLN A 239 -0.45 -8.69 17.03
CA GLN A 239 0.22 -8.07 18.19
C GLN A 239 1.59 -8.71 18.48
N GLU A 240 1.70 -10.03 18.32
CA GLU A 240 2.98 -10.72 18.50
C GLU A 240 3.94 -10.47 17.33
N GLU A 241 3.44 -10.48 16.09
CA GLU A 241 4.30 -10.36 14.89
C GLU A 241 4.88 -8.94 14.70
N VAL A 242 4.21 -7.88 15.18
CA VAL A 242 4.72 -6.51 15.09
C VAL A 242 5.82 -6.17 16.12
N LYS A 243 6.10 -7.04 17.08
CA LYS A 243 7.14 -6.77 18.09
C LYS A 243 8.51 -6.66 17.46
N LEU A 244 9.24 -5.61 17.82
CA LEU A 244 10.56 -5.31 17.26
C LEU A 244 11.56 -6.47 17.47
N CYS A 245 11.43 -7.23 18.59
CA CYS A 245 12.27 -8.39 18.85
C CYS A 245 12.18 -9.51 17.79
N ASN A 246 11.17 -9.51 16.96
CA ASN A 246 11.02 -10.44 15.84
C ASN A 246 11.85 -10.03 14.60
N PHE A 247 12.52 -8.89 14.64
CA PHE A 247 13.27 -8.33 13.52
C PHE A 247 14.75 -8.23 13.86
N SER A 248 15.63 -8.82 13.03
CA SER A 248 17.08 -8.59 13.16
C SER A 248 17.45 -7.21 12.63
N SER A 249 18.53 -6.63 13.16
CA SER A 249 19.07 -5.35 12.69
C SER A 249 19.33 -5.39 11.18
N ARG A 250 19.94 -6.48 10.69
CA ARG A 250 20.22 -6.68 9.28
C ARG A 250 18.96 -6.63 8.43
N TYR A 251 17.86 -7.26 8.88
CA TYR A 251 16.60 -7.25 8.15
C TYR A 251 15.98 -5.85 8.11
N LEU A 252 16.02 -5.12 9.24
CA LEU A 252 15.51 -3.74 9.33
C LEU A 252 16.31 -2.75 8.49
N MET A 253 17.61 -3.00 8.35
CA MET A 253 18.50 -2.18 7.52
C MET A 253 18.59 -2.67 6.07
N THR A 254 17.98 -3.78 5.73
CA THR A 254 17.83 -4.16 4.33
C THR A 254 17.00 -3.06 3.68
N ASP A 255 17.69 -2.09 3.09
CA ASP A 255 17.09 -1.21 2.13
C ASP A 255 16.65 -2.09 0.96
N GLU A 256 15.46 -2.63 1.03
CA GLU A 256 14.65 -2.68 -0.14
C GLU A 256 14.32 -1.22 -0.49
N MET A 257 15.36 -0.43 -0.77
CA MET A 257 15.21 0.54 -1.80
C MET A 257 14.83 -0.31 -3.01
N LYS A 258 13.53 -0.60 -3.14
CA LYS A 258 12.94 -0.68 -4.46
C LYS A 258 13.69 0.39 -5.17
N SER A 259 14.51 0.04 -6.14
CA SER A 259 15.23 1.05 -6.90
C SER A 259 14.12 2.00 -7.34
N ILE A 260 13.86 3.01 -6.47
CA ILE A 260 13.02 4.12 -6.85
C ILE A 260 13.77 4.53 -8.08
N ASP A 261 13.23 4.14 -9.21
CA ASP A 261 13.82 4.42 -10.49
C ASP A 261 14.34 5.85 -10.35
N ARG A 262 15.64 6.03 -10.50
CA ARG A 262 16.27 7.33 -10.27
C ARG A 262 15.49 8.45 -10.96
N ALA A 263 14.85 8.13 -12.11
CA ALA A 263 13.93 8.99 -12.81
C ALA A 263 12.66 9.30 -12.00
N MET A 264 12.12 8.34 -11.27
CA MET A 264 10.96 8.53 -10.40
C MET A 264 11.30 9.44 -9.22
N TYR A 265 12.43 9.20 -8.56
CA TYR A 265 12.90 10.06 -7.46
C TYR A 265 13.13 11.50 -7.92
N VAL A 266 13.79 11.68 -9.09
CA VAL A 266 14.00 13.00 -9.69
C VAL A 266 12.65 13.67 -9.98
N PHE A 267 11.72 12.94 -10.57
CA PHE A 267 10.38 13.46 -10.89
C PHE A 267 9.61 13.87 -9.62
N MET A 268 9.62 13.06 -8.56
CA MET A 268 8.98 13.41 -7.27
C MET A 268 9.59 14.68 -6.66
N LYS A 269 10.92 14.86 -6.77
CA LYS A 269 11.58 16.09 -6.33
C LYS A 269 11.16 17.30 -7.15
N GLN A 270 11.08 17.16 -8.48
CA GLN A 270 10.59 18.21 -9.37
C GLN A 270 9.13 18.58 -9.06
N GLU A 271 8.27 17.60 -8.80
CA GLU A 271 6.90 17.82 -8.39
C GLU A 271 6.79 18.57 -7.05
N GLN A 272 7.62 18.19 -6.06
CA GLN A 272 7.64 18.91 -4.78
C GLN A 272 8.08 20.37 -4.93
N ILE A 273 9.09 20.62 -5.78
CA ILE A 273 9.53 21.98 -6.11
C ILE A 273 8.38 22.74 -6.80
N ALA A 274 7.68 22.09 -7.75
CA ALA A 274 6.53 22.67 -8.42
C ALA A 274 5.42 23.08 -7.45
N LYS A 275 5.09 22.24 -6.48
CA LYS A 275 4.12 22.56 -5.42
C LYS A 275 4.53 23.79 -4.60
N ASN A 276 5.79 23.85 -4.16
CA ASN A 276 6.30 24.99 -3.39
C ASN A 276 6.23 26.29 -4.21
N MET A 277 6.62 26.26 -5.48
CA MET A 277 6.54 27.43 -6.37
C MET A 277 5.09 27.89 -6.59
N LEU A 278 4.15 26.96 -6.70
CA LEU A 278 2.72 27.30 -6.81
C LEU A 278 2.20 27.96 -5.54
N LEU A 279 2.63 27.49 -4.35
CA LEU A 279 2.31 28.10 -3.05
C LEU A 279 2.88 29.54 -2.95
N ASP A 280 4.08 29.75 -3.50
CA ASP A 280 4.73 31.06 -3.53
C ASP A 280 4.07 32.00 -4.57
N GLY A 281 3.05 31.55 -5.32
CA GLY A 281 2.28 32.36 -6.28
C GLY A 281 2.86 32.42 -7.68
N ASP A 282 3.81 31.55 -8.02
CA ASP A 282 4.34 31.47 -9.39
C ASP A 282 3.28 30.98 -10.39
N SER A 283 3.37 31.48 -11.64
CA SER A 283 2.46 31.03 -12.68
C SER A 283 2.74 29.59 -13.13
N VAL A 284 1.67 28.89 -13.51
CA VAL A 284 1.73 27.48 -13.95
C VAL A 284 2.75 27.28 -15.09
N GLU A 285 2.82 28.22 -16.03
CA GLU A 285 3.76 28.19 -17.15
C GLU A 285 5.22 28.35 -16.69
N ARG A 286 5.46 29.23 -15.71
CA ARG A 286 6.79 29.43 -15.14
C ARG A 286 7.24 28.18 -14.36
N VAL A 287 6.36 27.62 -13.53
CA VAL A 287 6.61 26.39 -12.77
C VAL A 287 6.94 25.24 -13.70
N ALA A 288 6.12 24.98 -14.72
CA ALA A 288 6.37 23.91 -15.69
C ALA A 288 7.74 24.04 -16.37
N ARG A 289 8.10 25.25 -16.76
CA ARG A 289 9.39 25.52 -17.43
C ARG A 289 10.59 25.31 -16.51
N LEU A 290 10.51 25.70 -15.24
CA LEU A 290 11.64 25.65 -14.30
C LEU A 290 11.81 24.27 -13.66
N THR A 291 10.72 23.52 -13.48
CA THR A 291 10.73 22.19 -12.86
C THR A 291 10.79 21.05 -13.88
N GLU A 292 10.62 21.34 -15.16
CA GLU A 292 10.50 20.35 -16.23
C GLU A 292 9.30 19.39 -16.06
N VAL A 293 8.42 19.67 -15.11
CA VAL A 293 7.15 18.93 -14.95
C VAL A 293 6.21 19.33 -16.08
N PRO A 294 5.58 18.38 -16.78
CA PRO A 294 4.66 18.68 -17.87
C PRO A 294 3.57 19.67 -17.47
N LEU A 295 3.30 20.66 -18.31
CA LEU A 295 2.37 21.76 -18.04
C LEU A 295 0.99 21.28 -17.56
N TYR A 296 0.46 20.22 -18.20
CA TYR A 296 -0.84 19.64 -17.82
C TYR A 296 -0.82 19.08 -16.39
N MET A 297 0.32 18.55 -15.94
CA MET A 297 0.48 18.05 -14.59
C MET A 297 0.58 19.18 -13.57
N VAL A 298 1.29 20.26 -13.90
CA VAL A 298 1.35 21.46 -13.03
C VAL A 298 -0.03 22.08 -12.85
N ARG A 299 -0.85 22.14 -13.92
CA ARG A 299 -2.25 22.59 -13.83
C ARG A 299 -3.07 21.71 -12.88
N LYS A 300 -2.93 20.41 -13.02
CA LYS A 300 -3.62 19.45 -12.18
C LYS A 300 -3.18 19.55 -10.70
N LEU A 301 -1.87 19.73 -10.45
CA LEU A 301 -1.35 19.96 -9.10
C LEU A 301 -1.98 21.22 -8.48
N LYS A 302 -2.08 22.32 -9.23
CA LYS A 302 -2.72 23.55 -8.76
C LYS A 302 -4.18 23.33 -8.41
N GLU A 303 -4.95 22.66 -9.27
CA GLU A 303 -6.34 22.29 -9.03
C GLU A 303 -6.49 21.43 -7.77
N GLU A 304 -5.63 20.43 -7.58
CA GLU A 304 -5.63 19.54 -6.40
C GLU A 304 -5.33 20.33 -5.12
N MET A 305 -4.41 21.29 -5.14
CA MET A 305 -4.06 22.16 -4.02
C MET A 305 -5.22 23.10 -3.65
N GLU A 306 -5.82 23.77 -4.63
CA GLU A 306 -7.01 24.64 -4.42
C GLU A 306 -8.19 23.83 -3.85
N LEU A 307 -8.29 22.56 -4.18
CA LEU A 307 -9.31 21.64 -3.68
C LEU A 307 -9.03 21.15 -2.25
N ALA A 308 -7.79 21.17 -1.80
CA ALA A 308 -7.40 20.74 -0.46
C ALA A 308 -7.55 21.85 0.59
N GLU A 309 -7.58 23.12 0.16
CA GLU A 309 -7.73 24.29 1.04
C GLU A 309 -9.21 24.65 1.36
N VAL A 310 -10.18 23.95 0.77
CA VAL A 310 -11.63 24.12 0.97
C VAL A 310 -12.22 22.90 1.67
#